data_71daea949932fdd991681bd47b9df495
#
_entry.id   71daea949932fdd991681bd47b9df495
#
_cell.length_a   1.000
_cell.length_b   1.000
_cell.length_c   1.000
_cell.angle_alpha   90.00
_cell.angle_beta   90.00
_cell.angle_gamma   90.00
#
_symmetry.space_group_name_H-M   'P 1'
#
loop_
_entity.id
_entity.type
_entity.pdbx_description
1 polymer ?
#
loop_
_entity_poly.entity_id
_entity_poly.type
_entity_poly.pdbx_seq_one_letter_code
_entity_poly.pdbx_strand_id
1 'polypeptide(L)'
;MENAIEDVRNGLSQYKAASRHGVPRQTLRDRLVGVLPHSEAHKHQQKLSAVQERNLRDWVLVQNSLGFPPTRIQISEFAGRLSKKNGYDKPLGRRWIEGFFARHKELKATKIRRADITRFNGTTTKGIEDFFQSQQIPEIKAIPKENRYNMDECDLIEGQDHNGLVLGHADKTEALQKNPESRIWTTIVECISADGRALTPLVIFKGKTDQQQWPPEDCGFLSSWDFKSSTEEWTDDKIALAWLKTIFIPQTIPKKEGKKRLLIIDGHSSHATDDFMFECFRNGIYILWLPSHSFHVTQPLNMGIFGPVNNAYRRELSQLDSDDDSSEQNKIAFLKCYDYARKVGITQSNIIAGFEESGQWPVRATKALPKTTTDPRDQGQPETPSNIDSQPSKTQYETPQSLKQLRNVLNTVFRDEKISRPVRHLLNRIGQEMDLRNARTALCEQELEQIQNDLDEVRSKKRQKVAHDSNT
;
A
#
# COMPACT_ATOMS: atom_id res chain seq x y z
N MET A 1 -32.14 25.30 -25.92
CA MET A 1 -33.50 24.88 -25.54
C MET A 1 -34.11 25.91 -24.57
N GLU A 2 -33.43 26.25 -23.48
CA GLU A 2 -33.92 27.24 -22.49
C GLU A 2 -34.26 28.58 -23.14
N ASN A 3 -33.36 29.14 -23.94
CA ASN A 3 -33.61 30.37 -24.71
C ASN A 3 -34.79 30.27 -25.65
N ALA A 4 -35.05 29.10 -26.26
CA ALA A 4 -36.21 28.91 -27.11
C ALA A 4 -37.53 28.90 -26.31
N ILE A 5 -37.50 28.36 -25.10
CA ILE A 5 -38.63 28.36 -24.16
C ILE A 5 -38.93 29.80 -23.70
N GLU A 6 -37.87 30.56 -23.39
CA GLU A 6 -37.96 31.95 -22.96
C GLU A 6 -38.54 32.86 -24.06
N ASP A 7 -38.07 32.68 -25.31
CA ASP A 7 -38.61 33.39 -26.48
C ASP A 7 -40.11 33.14 -26.69
N VAL A 8 -40.58 31.89 -26.45
CA VAL A 8 -42.03 31.56 -26.49
C VAL A 8 -42.78 32.22 -25.36
N ARG A 9 -42.24 32.23 -24.12
CA ARG A 9 -42.84 32.93 -22.98
C ARG A 9 -42.94 34.44 -23.19
N ASN A 10 -41.99 34.99 -23.97
CA ASN A 10 -41.97 36.41 -24.34
C ASN A 10 -42.84 36.72 -25.56
N GLY A 11 -43.68 35.77 -26.02
CA GLY A 11 -44.67 35.98 -27.06
C GLY A 11 -44.25 35.57 -28.49
N LEU A 12 -43.05 34.98 -28.66
CA LEU A 12 -42.66 34.47 -29.97
C LEU A 12 -43.38 33.14 -30.25
N SER A 13 -43.82 32.97 -31.53
CA SER A 13 -44.47 31.67 -31.87
C SER A 13 -43.49 30.51 -31.76
N GLN A 14 -44.00 29.34 -31.34
CA GLN A 14 -43.19 28.12 -31.18
C GLN A 14 -42.41 27.75 -32.44
N TYR A 15 -42.96 28.01 -33.64
CA TYR A 15 -42.29 27.81 -34.92
C TYR A 15 -41.05 28.69 -35.10
N LYS A 16 -41.23 30.00 -34.85
CA LYS A 16 -40.15 30.98 -34.97
C LYS A 16 -39.07 30.76 -33.92
N ALA A 17 -39.43 30.45 -32.69
CA ALA A 17 -38.50 30.14 -31.61
C ALA A 17 -37.71 28.86 -31.90
N ALA A 18 -38.36 27.78 -32.36
CA ALA A 18 -37.73 26.55 -32.74
C ALA A 18 -36.73 26.76 -33.89
N SER A 19 -37.12 27.50 -34.93
CA SER A 19 -36.27 27.81 -36.06
C SER A 19 -35.07 28.68 -35.68
N ARG A 20 -35.29 29.71 -34.86
CA ARG A 20 -34.24 30.66 -34.40
C ARG A 20 -33.15 29.94 -33.57
N HIS A 21 -33.52 29.00 -32.77
CA HIS A 21 -32.59 28.30 -31.88
C HIS A 21 -32.17 26.90 -32.40
N GLY A 22 -32.57 26.53 -33.66
CA GLY A 22 -32.20 25.25 -34.25
C GLY A 22 -32.68 24.02 -33.48
N VAL A 23 -33.82 24.11 -32.77
CA VAL A 23 -34.39 23.02 -31.99
C VAL A 23 -35.61 22.42 -32.68
N PRO A 24 -35.84 21.12 -32.64
CA PRO A 24 -37.05 20.50 -33.18
C PRO A 24 -38.31 21.07 -32.52
N ARG A 25 -39.27 21.53 -33.32
CA ARG A 25 -40.52 22.14 -32.83
C ARG A 25 -41.25 21.19 -31.85
N GLN A 26 -41.32 19.90 -32.14
CA GLN A 26 -41.99 18.95 -31.28
C GLN A 26 -41.29 18.89 -29.90
N THR A 27 -39.96 18.85 -29.87
CA THR A 27 -39.19 18.86 -28.63
C THR A 27 -39.43 20.14 -27.82
N LEU A 28 -39.49 21.31 -28.49
CA LEU A 28 -39.82 22.58 -27.80
C LEU A 28 -41.23 22.54 -27.21
N ARG A 29 -42.23 22.04 -27.97
CA ARG A 29 -43.60 21.86 -27.49
C ARG A 29 -43.68 20.96 -26.28
N ASP A 30 -43.00 19.79 -26.34
CA ASP A 30 -42.97 18.85 -25.23
C ASP A 30 -42.37 19.45 -23.97
N ARG A 31 -41.34 20.30 -24.10
CA ARG A 31 -40.76 21.04 -22.97
C ARG A 31 -41.68 22.09 -22.39
N LEU A 32 -42.41 22.80 -23.23
CA LEU A 32 -43.38 23.79 -22.79
C LEU A 32 -44.55 23.18 -22.00
N VAL A 33 -44.95 21.93 -22.28
CA VAL A 33 -45.93 21.16 -21.53
C VAL A 33 -45.36 20.39 -20.35
N GLY A 34 -44.06 20.59 -20.04
CA GLY A 34 -43.42 19.99 -18.86
C GLY A 34 -42.88 18.57 -19.06
N VAL A 35 -42.88 18.05 -20.30
CA VAL A 35 -42.22 16.75 -20.58
C VAL A 35 -40.72 16.89 -20.37
N LEU A 36 -40.16 16.12 -19.45
CA LEU A 36 -38.74 16.14 -19.11
C LEU A 36 -37.85 15.59 -20.25
N PRO A 37 -36.61 16.05 -20.40
CA PRO A 37 -35.65 15.41 -21.27
C PRO A 37 -35.54 13.90 -20.99
N HIS A 38 -35.28 13.10 -22.01
CA HIS A 38 -35.10 11.65 -21.85
C HIS A 38 -34.02 11.33 -20.78
N SER A 39 -32.99 12.16 -20.69
CA SER A 39 -31.95 12.05 -19.64
C SER A 39 -32.47 12.31 -18.22
N GLU A 40 -33.56 13.06 -18.06
CA GLU A 40 -34.15 13.41 -16.77
C GLU A 40 -35.39 12.58 -16.44
N ALA A 41 -36.17 12.21 -17.44
CA ALA A 41 -37.39 11.41 -17.29
C ALA A 41 -37.12 10.04 -16.64
N HIS A 42 -35.92 9.49 -16.85
CA HIS A 42 -35.52 8.18 -16.34
C HIS A 42 -34.57 8.23 -15.15
N LYS A 43 -34.33 9.41 -14.54
CA LYS A 43 -33.44 9.54 -13.36
C LYS A 43 -33.87 8.63 -12.21
N HIS A 44 -35.17 8.45 -12.00
CA HIS A 44 -35.72 7.56 -10.96
C HIS A 44 -35.45 6.07 -11.21
N GLN A 45 -35.14 5.69 -12.45
CA GLN A 45 -34.77 4.31 -12.83
C GLN A 45 -33.26 4.03 -12.69
N GLN A 46 -32.46 5.06 -12.38
CA GLN A 46 -31.03 4.89 -12.18
C GLN A 46 -30.78 4.04 -10.92
N LYS A 47 -29.89 3.06 -11.03
CA LYS A 47 -29.56 2.13 -9.94
C LYS A 47 -28.83 2.80 -8.78
N LEU A 48 -28.15 3.88 -9.07
CA LEU A 48 -27.44 4.73 -8.12
C LEU A 48 -28.06 6.13 -8.14
N SER A 49 -28.13 6.76 -6.96
CA SER A 49 -28.51 8.16 -6.88
C SER A 49 -27.43 9.05 -7.49
N ALA A 50 -27.79 10.26 -7.92
CA ALA A 50 -26.84 11.23 -8.44
C ALA A 50 -25.72 11.59 -7.44
N VAL A 51 -26.00 11.51 -6.14
CA VAL A 51 -24.99 11.70 -5.09
C VAL A 51 -24.02 10.52 -5.04
N GLN A 52 -24.52 9.29 -5.10
CA GLN A 52 -23.68 8.10 -5.11
C GLN A 52 -22.78 8.04 -6.35
N GLU A 53 -23.30 8.39 -7.54
CA GLU A 53 -22.50 8.44 -8.76
C GLU A 53 -21.41 9.50 -8.68
N ARG A 54 -21.74 10.70 -8.16
CA ARG A 54 -20.74 11.76 -7.96
C ARG A 54 -19.65 11.34 -6.97
N ASN A 55 -20.02 10.76 -5.84
CA ASN A 55 -19.06 10.30 -4.85
C ASN A 55 -18.12 9.22 -5.44
N LEU A 56 -18.65 8.30 -6.23
CA LEU A 56 -17.86 7.28 -6.91
C LEU A 56 -16.91 7.91 -7.94
N ARG A 57 -17.40 8.84 -8.76
CA ARG A 57 -16.60 9.60 -9.72
C ARG A 57 -15.44 10.32 -9.03
N ASP A 58 -15.75 11.08 -7.98
CA ASP A 58 -14.76 11.91 -7.26
C ASP A 58 -13.68 11.02 -6.62
N TRP A 59 -14.08 9.90 -6.02
CA TRP A 59 -13.15 8.95 -5.45
C TRP A 59 -12.23 8.34 -6.52
N VAL A 60 -12.77 7.95 -7.68
CA VAL A 60 -12.00 7.42 -8.82
C VAL A 60 -10.97 8.45 -9.31
N LEU A 61 -11.37 9.73 -9.45
CA LEU A 61 -10.48 10.80 -9.90
C LEU A 61 -9.32 11.03 -8.92
N VAL A 62 -9.64 11.06 -7.62
CA VAL A 62 -8.60 11.22 -6.59
C VAL A 62 -7.65 10.03 -6.57
N GLN A 63 -8.16 8.80 -6.57
CA GLN A 63 -7.30 7.59 -6.60
C GLN A 63 -6.42 7.52 -7.85
N ASN A 64 -6.95 7.94 -8.99
CA ASN A 64 -6.14 8.07 -10.20
C ASN A 64 -5.01 9.11 -10.04
N SER A 65 -5.29 10.24 -9.41
CA SER A 65 -4.29 11.28 -9.15
C SER A 65 -3.24 10.84 -8.12
N LEU A 66 -3.60 9.94 -7.22
CA LEU A 66 -2.69 9.31 -6.26
C LEU A 66 -1.87 8.14 -6.87
N GLY A 67 -2.04 7.86 -8.18
CA GLY A 67 -1.27 6.84 -8.90
C GLY A 67 -1.89 5.44 -8.92
N PHE A 68 -3.04 5.22 -8.30
CA PHE A 68 -3.73 3.93 -8.22
C PHE A 68 -5.16 4.00 -8.76
N PRO A 69 -5.32 4.15 -10.10
CA PRO A 69 -6.63 4.23 -10.72
C PRO A 69 -7.39 2.91 -10.58
N PRO A 70 -8.64 2.95 -10.05
CA PRO A 70 -9.48 1.76 -10.00
C PRO A 70 -9.78 1.22 -11.40
N THR A 71 -9.84 -0.09 -11.54
CA THR A 71 -10.19 -0.75 -12.78
C THR A 71 -11.69 -0.61 -13.09
N ARG A 72 -12.08 -0.78 -14.35
CA ARG A 72 -13.50 -0.80 -14.75
C ARG A 72 -14.29 -1.87 -14.01
N ILE A 73 -13.66 -3.01 -13.71
CA ILE A 73 -14.28 -4.12 -12.97
C ILE A 73 -14.56 -3.67 -11.53
N GLN A 74 -13.59 -3.11 -10.84
CA GLN A 74 -13.76 -2.59 -9.47
C GLN A 74 -14.85 -1.52 -9.39
N ILE A 75 -14.87 -0.57 -10.33
CA ILE A 75 -15.91 0.48 -10.37
C ILE A 75 -17.29 -0.14 -10.54
N SER A 76 -17.44 -1.14 -11.45
CA SER A 76 -18.72 -1.82 -11.66
C SER A 76 -19.16 -2.62 -10.44
N GLU A 77 -18.22 -3.26 -9.76
CA GLU A 77 -18.47 -4.01 -8.53
C GLU A 77 -18.90 -3.10 -7.38
N PHE A 78 -18.17 -1.97 -7.17
CA PHE A 78 -18.53 -0.98 -6.17
C PHE A 78 -19.93 -0.41 -6.41
N ALA A 79 -20.23 -0.08 -7.65
CA ALA A 79 -21.55 0.38 -8.04
C ALA A 79 -22.64 -0.72 -7.82
N GLY A 80 -22.32 -1.98 -8.09
CA GLY A 80 -23.19 -3.12 -7.82
C GLY A 80 -23.50 -3.29 -6.33
N ARG A 81 -22.48 -3.18 -5.49
CA ARG A 81 -22.63 -3.23 -4.02
C ARG A 81 -23.48 -2.05 -3.49
N LEU A 82 -23.31 -0.85 -4.06
CA LEU A 82 -24.15 0.30 -3.73
C LEU A 82 -25.61 0.09 -4.21
N SER A 83 -25.80 -0.41 -5.41
CA SER A 83 -27.12 -0.73 -5.99
C SER A 83 -27.89 -1.73 -5.14
N LYS A 84 -27.21 -2.76 -4.65
CA LYS A 84 -27.79 -3.76 -3.75
C LYS A 84 -28.30 -3.14 -2.45
N LYS A 85 -27.58 -2.17 -1.89
CA LYS A 85 -28.05 -1.42 -0.72
C LYS A 85 -29.27 -0.54 -1.00
N ASN A 86 -29.47 -0.13 -2.26
CA ASN A 86 -30.67 0.59 -2.70
C ASN A 86 -31.85 -0.34 -2.99
N GLY A 87 -31.72 -1.65 -2.71
CA GLY A 87 -32.78 -2.66 -2.93
C GLY A 87 -32.77 -3.31 -4.32
N TYR A 88 -31.70 -3.13 -5.10
CA TYR A 88 -31.53 -3.77 -6.41
C TYR A 88 -30.60 -4.98 -6.32
N ASP A 89 -31.13 -6.17 -6.13
CA ASP A 89 -30.34 -7.40 -6.00
C ASP A 89 -29.71 -7.91 -7.31
N LYS A 90 -30.22 -7.44 -8.45
CA LYS A 90 -29.67 -7.86 -9.74
C LYS A 90 -28.33 -7.19 -10.04
N PRO A 91 -27.35 -7.92 -10.57
CA PRO A 91 -26.08 -7.33 -10.95
C PRO A 91 -26.26 -6.22 -11.99
N LEU A 92 -25.38 -5.24 -11.97
CA LEU A 92 -25.37 -4.18 -12.98
C LEU A 92 -25.04 -4.78 -14.35
N GLY A 93 -25.82 -4.40 -15.37
CA GLY A 93 -25.58 -4.86 -16.75
C GLY A 93 -24.28 -4.29 -17.33
N ARG A 94 -23.71 -4.97 -18.34
CA ARG A 94 -22.46 -4.55 -19.01
C ARG A 94 -22.49 -3.10 -19.51
N ARG A 95 -23.65 -2.59 -19.92
CA ARG A 95 -23.82 -1.21 -20.41
C ARG A 95 -23.87 -0.16 -19.30
N TRP A 96 -23.97 -0.56 -18.04
CA TRP A 96 -24.04 0.41 -16.95
C TRP A 96 -22.77 1.27 -16.85
N ILE A 97 -21.61 0.64 -16.94
CA ILE A 97 -20.32 1.35 -16.84
C ILE A 97 -20.12 2.32 -18.02
N GLU A 98 -20.58 1.97 -19.20
CA GLU A 98 -20.54 2.85 -20.37
C GLU A 98 -21.46 4.06 -20.18
N GLY A 99 -22.66 3.85 -19.63
CA GLY A 99 -23.57 4.91 -19.25
C GLY A 99 -23.02 5.81 -18.15
N PHE A 100 -22.31 5.23 -17.18
CA PHE A 100 -21.61 5.99 -16.13
C PHE A 100 -20.54 6.91 -16.72
N PHE A 101 -19.68 6.42 -17.59
CA PHE A 101 -18.70 7.25 -18.30
C PHE A 101 -19.34 8.31 -19.22
N ALA A 102 -20.46 8.00 -19.86
CA ALA A 102 -21.18 8.97 -20.68
C ALA A 102 -21.75 10.15 -19.87
N ARG A 103 -22.15 9.88 -18.61
CA ARG A 103 -22.64 10.92 -17.68
C ARG A 103 -21.50 11.69 -17.01
N HIS A 104 -20.33 11.07 -16.85
CA HIS A 104 -19.16 11.66 -16.20
C HIS A 104 -17.99 11.72 -17.19
N LYS A 105 -18.01 12.75 -18.03
CA LYS A 105 -17.03 12.93 -19.14
C LYS A 105 -15.60 13.16 -18.67
N GLU A 106 -15.42 13.51 -17.41
CA GLU A 106 -14.13 13.64 -16.73
C GLU A 106 -13.40 12.28 -16.60
N LEU A 107 -14.17 11.19 -16.62
CA LEU A 107 -13.64 9.83 -16.55
C LEU A 107 -13.42 9.29 -17.96
N LYS A 108 -12.21 8.80 -18.23
CA LYS A 108 -11.86 8.15 -19.48
C LYS A 108 -11.12 6.85 -19.20
N ALA A 109 -11.57 5.77 -19.83
CA ALA A 109 -10.82 4.52 -19.79
C ALA A 109 -9.51 4.68 -20.55
N THR A 110 -8.39 4.59 -19.85
CA THR A 110 -7.04 4.60 -20.41
C THR A 110 -6.40 3.23 -20.24
N LYS A 111 -5.56 2.82 -21.20
CA LYS A 111 -4.75 1.61 -21.02
C LYS A 111 -3.72 1.90 -19.94
N ILE A 112 -3.68 1.05 -18.92
CA ILE A 112 -2.57 1.05 -17.97
C ILE A 112 -1.32 0.71 -18.78
N ARG A 113 -0.48 1.69 -19.03
CA ARG A 113 0.91 1.41 -19.37
C ARG A 113 1.53 0.99 -18.03
N ARG A 114 2.03 -0.24 -17.95
CA ARG A 114 3.00 -0.57 -16.90
C ARG A 114 4.14 0.42 -17.11
N ALA A 115 4.07 1.53 -16.37
CA ALA A 115 5.24 2.39 -16.27
C ALA A 115 6.34 1.46 -15.75
N ASP A 116 7.52 1.50 -16.42
CA ASP A 116 8.65 0.74 -15.94
C ASP A 116 8.72 0.87 -14.43
N ILE A 117 8.77 -0.26 -13.75
CA ILE A 117 8.91 -0.36 -12.29
C ILE A 117 10.02 0.60 -11.81
N THR A 118 11.02 0.85 -12.66
CA THR A 118 12.09 1.83 -12.46
C THR A 118 11.62 3.29 -12.33
N ARG A 119 10.47 3.68 -12.87
CA ARG A 119 9.93 5.06 -12.73
C ARG A 119 9.18 5.29 -11.42
N PHE A 120 8.68 4.22 -10.78
CA PHE A 120 8.03 4.26 -9.48
C PHE A 120 8.90 3.67 -8.37
N ASN A 121 10.15 3.29 -8.66
CA ASN A 121 11.09 2.92 -7.64
C ASN A 121 11.38 4.17 -6.79
N GLY A 122 10.99 4.13 -5.53
CA GLY A 122 11.29 5.15 -4.53
C GLY A 122 12.80 5.32 -4.24
N THR A 123 13.65 4.64 -5.01
CA THR A 123 15.11 4.85 -5.05
C THR A 123 15.49 6.04 -5.92
N THR A 124 14.57 6.58 -6.75
CA THR A 124 14.88 7.73 -7.60
C THR A 124 14.28 9.00 -7.02
N THR A 125 15.07 10.08 -7.02
CA THR A 125 14.62 11.44 -6.62
C THR A 125 13.29 11.81 -7.28
N LYS A 126 13.16 11.55 -8.57
CA LYS A 126 11.95 11.84 -9.33
C LYS A 126 10.73 11.04 -8.85
N GLY A 127 10.88 9.76 -8.50
CA GLY A 127 9.79 8.94 -7.98
C GLY A 127 9.25 9.48 -6.65
N ILE A 128 10.14 9.95 -5.79
CA ILE A 128 9.77 10.60 -4.52
C ILE A 128 9.09 11.94 -4.80
N GLU A 129 9.62 12.76 -5.70
CA GLU A 129 8.99 14.04 -6.09
C GLU A 129 7.59 13.85 -6.66
N ASP A 130 7.40 12.92 -7.60
CA ASP A 130 6.10 12.60 -8.20
C ASP A 130 5.10 12.13 -7.13
N PHE A 131 5.55 11.33 -6.16
CA PHE A 131 4.74 10.89 -5.02
C PHE A 131 4.27 12.08 -4.16
N PHE A 132 5.17 12.99 -3.79
CA PHE A 132 4.79 14.17 -3.02
C PHE A 132 3.94 15.16 -3.84
N GLN A 133 4.18 15.26 -5.14
CA GLN A 133 3.36 16.08 -6.04
C GLN A 133 1.92 15.57 -6.10
N SER A 134 1.70 14.25 -6.09
CA SER A 134 0.35 13.67 -6.07
C SER A 134 -0.47 14.11 -4.85
N GLN A 135 0.18 14.45 -3.75
CA GLN A 135 -0.48 14.93 -2.53
C GLN A 135 -0.89 16.41 -2.57
N GLN A 136 -0.46 17.17 -3.61
CA GLN A 136 -0.79 18.60 -3.75
C GLN A 136 -2.15 18.86 -4.38
N ILE A 137 -2.88 17.82 -4.81
CA ILE A 137 -4.24 18.00 -5.33
C ILE A 137 -5.16 18.57 -4.26
N PRO A 138 -6.13 19.44 -4.62
CA PRO A 138 -6.97 20.15 -3.67
C PRO A 138 -7.68 19.26 -2.65
N GLU A 139 -8.16 18.09 -3.08
CA GLU A 139 -8.90 17.12 -2.27
C GLU A 139 -8.04 16.54 -1.15
N ILE A 140 -6.79 16.24 -1.43
CA ILE A 140 -5.83 15.68 -0.45
C ILE A 140 -5.26 16.81 0.42
N LYS A 141 -4.96 17.97 -0.17
CA LYS A 141 -4.44 19.12 0.57
C LYS A 141 -5.45 19.64 1.60
N ALA A 142 -6.76 19.51 1.31
CA ALA A 142 -7.83 19.91 2.23
C ALA A 142 -8.01 18.97 3.42
N ILE A 143 -7.36 17.80 3.46
CA ILE A 143 -7.42 16.86 4.58
C ILE A 143 -6.50 17.38 5.69
N PRO A 144 -7.04 17.71 6.87
CA PRO A 144 -6.25 18.21 7.97
C PRO A 144 -5.42 17.10 8.63
N LYS A 145 -4.46 17.49 9.47
CA LYS A 145 -3.52 16.56 10.11
C LYS A 145 -4.19 15.47 10.96
N GLU A 146 -5.26 15.81 11.67
CA GLU A 146 -6.03 14.88 12.49
C GLU A 146 -6.76 13.79 11.70
N ASN A 147 -6.84 13.93 10.37
CA ASN A 147 -7.44 12.97 9.46
C ASN A 147 -6.43 12.32 8.49
N ARG A 148 -5.12 12.49 8.76
CA ARG A 148 -4.04 11.84 8.03
C ARG A 148 -3.42 10.78 8.90
N TYR A 149 -3.40 9.55 8.41
CA TYR A 149 -2.98 8.38 9.15
C TYR A 149 -1.89 7.63 8.39
N ASN A 150 -0.95 7.05 9.13
CA ASN A 150 -0.02 6.07 8.59
C ASN A 150 -0.18 4.77 9.35
N MET A 151 -0.28 3.67 8.65
CA MET A 151 -0.30 2.31 9.20
C MET A 151 0.87 1.53 8.65
N ASP A 152 1.44 0.68 9.49
CA ASP A 152 2.51 -0.24 9.13
C ASP A 152 2.53 -1.44 10.07
N GLU A 153 3.18 -2.50 9.64
CA GLU A 153 3.39 -3.72 10.39
C GLU A 153 4.80 -3.73 10.98
N CYS A 154 4.89 -4.18 12.23
CA CYS A 154 6.15 -4.39 12.92
C CYS A 154 6.23 -5.84 13.39
N ASP A 155 7.23 -6.57 12.92
CA ASP A 155 7.50 -7.93 13.37
C ASP A 155 8.46 -7.91 14.55
N LEU A 156 8.05 -8.54 15.64
CA LEU A 156 8.84 -8.68 16.84
C LEU A 156 9.05 -10.18 17.17
N ILE A 157 10.23 -10.49 17.66
CA ILE A 157 10.57 -11.85 18.09
C ILE A 157 10.09 -12.02 19.53
N GLU A 158 9.31 -13.06 19.78
CA GLU A 158 8.99 -13.51 21.14
C GLU A 158 10.24 -14.22 21.72
N GLY A 159 10.84 -13.68 22.78
CA GLY A 159 12.00 -14.26 23.43
C GLY A 159 13.30 -13.45 23.27
N GLN A 160 14.30 -13.81 24.06
CA GLN A 160 15.57 -13.06 24.14
C GLN A 160 16.42 -13.28 22.88
N ASP A 161 16.80 -12.19 22.22
CA ASP A 161 17.83 -12.19 21.17
C ASP A 161 19.12 -11.61 21.77
N HIS A 162 20.00 -12.50 22.20
CA HIS A 162 21.28 -12.10 22.78
C HIS A 162 22.27 -11.71 21.69
N ASN A 163 22.19 -10.49 21.20
CA ASN A 163 23.21 -9.89 20.32
C ASN A 163 24.31 -9.13 21.10
N GLY A 164 24.54 -9.50 22.36
CA GLY A 164 25.51 -8.85 23.24
C GLY A 164 26.89 -9.49 23.22
N LEU A 165 27.88 -8.77 23.83
CA LEU A 165 29.18 -9.35 24.13
C LEU A 165 28.97 -10.44 25.22
N VAL A 166 29.31 -11.68 24.88
CA VAL A 166 29.31 -12.79 25.82
C VAL A 166 30.74 -13.11 26.27
N LEU A 167 30.89 -13.53 27.52
CA LEU A 167 32.17 -14.00 28.02
C LEU A 167 32.37 -15.43 27.51
N GLY A 168 33.39 -15.60 26.68
CA GLY A 168 33.82 -16.87 26.11
C GLY A 168 35.26 -17.21 26.54
N HIS A 169 35.76 -18.37 26.09
CA HIS A 169 37.13 -18.75 26.32
C HIS A 169 38.07 -17.77 25.60
N ALA A 170 39.16 -17.38 26.27
CA ALA A 170 40.08 -16.33 25.79
C ALA A 170 40.69 -16.62 24.43
N ASP A 171 40.77 -17.89 24.05
CA ASP A 171 41.34 -18.34 22.78
C ASP A 171 40.31 -18.35 21.63
N LYS A 172 39.02 -18.03 21.87
CA LYS A 172 37.98 -18.02 20.86
C LYS A 172 37.55 -16.60 20.56
N THR A 173 37.63 -16.23 19.30
CA THR A 173 37.23 -14.93 18.78
C THR A 173 35.70 -14.81 18.56
N GLU A 174 34.98 -15.93 18.61
CA GLU A 174 33.52 -16.00 18.39
C GLU A 174 32.92 -17.01 19.38
N ALA A 175 31.85 -16.61 20.04
CA ALA A 175 31.03 -17.50 20.86
C ALA A 175 29.83 -17.95 20.00
N LEU A 176 29.72 -19.25 19.79
CA LEU A 176 28.54 -19.85 19.18
C LEU A 176 27.49 -20.10 20.27
N GLN A 177 26.48 -19.27 20.31
CA GLN A 177 25.31 -19.50 21.15
C GLN A 177 24.31 -20.36 20.37
N LYS A 178 23.87 -21.45 20.97
CA LYS A 178 22.70 -22.19 20.44
C LYS A 178 21.49 -21.33 20.64
N ASN A 179 21.03 -20.69 19.58
CA ASN A 179 19.70 -20.07 19.62
C ASN A 179 18.63 -21.16 19.71
N PRO A 180 17.57 -20.98 20.50
CA PRO A 180 16.43 -21.89 20.47
C PRO A 180 15.92 -22.04 19.04
N GLU A 181 15.64 -23.29 18.62
CA GLU A 181 15.32 -23.64 17.23
C GLU A 181 14.00 -23.03 16.71
N SER A 182 13.20 -22.40 17.56
CA SER A 182 11.93 -21.75 17.18
C SER A 182 11.90 -20.29 17.58
N ARG A 183 12.32 -19.39 16.70
CA ARG A 183 11.98 -17.98 16.84
C ARG A 183 10.52 -17.81 16.44
N ILE A 184 9.65 -17.54 17.43
CA ILE A 184 8.26 -17.21 17.16
C ILE A 184 8.22 -15.69 16.87
N TRP A 185 7.69 -15.34 15.71
CA TRP A 185 7.47 -13.96 15.32
C TRP A 185 6.00 -13.60 15.60
N THR A 186 5.81 -12.42 16.15
CA THR A 186 4.49 -11.82 16.32
C THR A 186 4.44 -10.52 15.54
N THR A 187 3.46 -10.40 14.69
CA THR A 187 3.24 -9.18 13.89
C THR A 187 2.31 -8.25 14.65
N ILE A 188 2.68 -6.97 14.73
CA ILE A 188 1.87 -5.93 15.34
C ILE A 188 1.58 -4.86 14.30
N VAL A 189 0.29 -4.59 14.09
CA VAL A 189 -0.17 -3.50 13.22
C VAL A 189 -0.35 -2.25 14.06
N GLU A 190 0.45 -1.23 13.79
CA GLU A 190 0.34 0.09 14.41
C GLU A 190 -0.21 1.12 13.42
N CYS A 191 -0.99 2.05 13.94
CA CYS A 191 -1.51 3.16 13.16
C CYS A 191 -1.43 4.46 13.96
N ILE A 192 -0.86 5.48 13.34
CA ILE A 192 -0.63 6.80 13.95
C ILE A 192 -1.26 7.90 13.09
N SER A 193 -1.62 9.00 13.72
CA SER A 193 -2.19 10.18 13.07
C SER A 193 -1.22 11.36 13.12
N ALA A 194 -1.20 12.18 12.07
CA ALA A 194 -0.29 13.33 11.98
C ALA A 194 -0.53 14.43 13.05
N ASP A 195 -1.59 14.31 13.85
CA ASP A 195 -1.82 15.18 15.01
C ASP A 195 -1.18 14.64 16.32
N GLY A 196 -0.50 13.48 16.26
CA GLY A 196 0.22 12.90 17.38
C GLY A 196 -0.54 11.83 18.17
N ARG A 197 -1.65 11.31 17.64
CA ARG A 197 -2.42 10.21 18.25
C ARG A 197 -2.00 8.88 17.66
N ALA A 198 -2.04 7.83 18.48
CA ALA A 198 -1.97 6.45 18.05
C ALA A 198 -3.32 5.76 18.21
N LEU A 199 -3.64 4.84 17.32
CA LEU A 199 -4.81 3.98 17.42
C LEU A 199 -4.50 2.74 18.29
N THR A 200 -5.53 1.97 18.59
CA THR A 200 -5.38 0.66 19.20
C THR A 200 -4.53 -0.25 18.30
N PRO A 201 -3.51 -0.93 18.82
CA PRO A 201 -2.73 -1.88 18.05
C PRO A 201 -3.53 -3.15 17.77
N LEU A 202 -3.23 -3.82 16.66
CA LEU A 202 -3.66 -5.19 16.39
C LEU A 202 -2.45 -6.11 16.53
N VAL A 203 -2.55 -7.11 17.42
CA VAL A 203 -1.50 -8.12 17.61
C VAL A 203 -1.91 -9.41 16.91
N ILE A 204 -1.04 -9.92 16.04
CA ILE A 204 -1.28 -11.11 15.23
C ILE A 204 -0.29 -12.19 15.66
N PHE A 205 -0.81 -13.22 16.34
CA PHE A 205 -0.03 -14.38 16.73
C PHE A 205 -0.05 -15.45 15.64
N LYS A 206 1.02 -16.21 15.54
CA LYS A 206 1.06 -17.40 14.70
C LYS A 206 0.17 -18.48 15.27
N GLY A 207 -0.87 -18.89 14.54
CA GLY A 207 -1.81 -19.92 14.98
C GLY A 207 -2.94 -20.17 14.01
N LYS A 208 -3.66 -21.30 14.18
CA LYS A 208 -4.78 -21.69 13.29
C LYS A 208 -6.12 -21.08 13.68
N THR A 209 -6.29 -20.71 14.94
CA THR A 209 -7.57 -20.22 15.50
C THR A 209 -7.31 -19.10 16.49
N ASP A 210 -8.21 -18.11 16.46
CA ASP A 210 -8.26 -17.09 17.50
C ASP A 210 -8.64 -17.78 18.82
N GLN A 211 -7.75 -17.79 19.79
CA GLN A 211 -8.05 -18.35 21.11
C GLN A 211 -8.94 -17.36 21.86
N GLN A 212 -10.19 -17.72 22.10
CA GLN A 212 -11.18 -16.85 22.77
C GLN A 212 -10.80 -16.47 24.21
N GLN A 213 -9.83 -17.16 24.82
CA GLN A 213 -9.36 -16.91 26.19
C GLN A 213 -8.15 -15.97 26.25
N TRP A 214 -7.76 -15.40 25.15
CA TRP A 214 -6.67 -14.45 25.08
C TRP A 214 -7.17 -13.00 24.90
N PRO A 215 -6.66 -12.01 25.62
CA PRO A 215 -5.68 -12.06 26.72
C PRO A 215 -6.30 -12.50 28.05
N PRO A 216 -5.48 -12.99 29.04
CA PRO A 216 -5.97 -13.28 30.36
C PRO A 216 -6.66 -12.08 31.01
N GLU A 217 -7.77 -12.31 31.72
CA GLU A 217 -8.57 -11.23 32.33
C GLU A 217 -7.79 -10.33 33.29
N ASP A 218 -6.70 -10.84 33.88
CA ASP A 218 -5.82 -10.10 34.79
C ASP A 218 -4.92 -9.01 34.12
N CYS A 219 -4.89 -8.96 32.79
CA CYS A 219 -4.10 -8.00 32.06
C CYS A 219 -4.97 -6.82 31.59
N GLY A 220 -5.42 -5.98 32.53
CA GLY A 220 -6.36 -4.88 32.26
C GLY A 220 -5.95 -3.89 31.16
N PHE A 221 -4.63 -3.73 30.86
CA PHE A 221 -4.15 -2.91 29.77
C PHE A 221 -4.40 -3.54 28.40
N LEU A 222 -4.51 -4.86 28.30
CA LEU A 222 -4.76 -5.59 27.07
C LEU A 222 -6.24 -5.55 26.64
N SER A 223 -7.15 -5.17 27.53
CA SER A 223 -8.59 -5.07 27.22
C SER A 223 -8.93 -4.08 26.10
N SER A 224 -8.03 -3.16 25.81
CA SER A 224 -8.18 -2.16 24.72
C SER A 224 -7.50 -2.58 23.42
N TRP A 225 -6.76 -3.68 23.38
CA TRP A 225 -6.05 -4.16 22.20
C TRP A 225 -6.87 -5.21 21.46
N ASP A 226 -6.68 -5.28 20.13
CA ASP A 226 -7.27 -6.34 19.31
C ASP A 226 -6.25 -7.44 19.03
N PHE A 227 -6.71 -8.69 19.03
CA PHE A 227 -5.89 -9.88 18.84
C PHE A 227 -6.45 -10.73 17.70
N LYS A 228 -5.56 -11.25 16.88
CA LYS A 228 -5.87 -12.17 15.79
C LYS A 228 -4.84 -13.29 15.74
N SER A 229 -5.20 -14.38 15.07
CA SER A 229 -4.26 -15.44 14.73
C SER A 229 -4.17 -15.59 13.22
N SER A 230 -2.96 -15.88 12.72
CA SER A 230 -2.71 -16.21 11.32
C SER A 230 -1.88 -17.48 11.23
N THR A 231 -2.19 -18.33 10.26
CA THR A 231 -1.36 -19.50 9.92
C THR A 231 -0.08 -19.11 9.21
N GLU A 232 -0.11 -17.97 8.55
CA GLU A 232 1.02 -17.32 7.92
C GLU A 232 1.58 -16.26 8.86
N GLU A 233 2.85 -15.94 8.73
CA GLU A 233 3.54 -14.98 9.61
C GLU A 233 3.16 -13.52 9.28
N TRP A 234 2.23 -13.29 8.33
CA TRP A 234 1.89 -11.98 7.78
C TRP A 234 0.39 -11.71 7.87
N THR A 235 0.03 -10.42 7.81
CA THR A 235 -1.36 -9.97 7.69
C THR A 235 -1.98 -10.49 6.40
N ASP A 236 -3.01 -11.32 6.50
CA ASP A 236 -3.79 -11.76 5.34
C ASP A 236 -4.87 -10.73 4.97
N ASP A 237 -5.46 -10.89 3.78
CA ASP A 237 -6.52 -10.01 3.26
C ASP A 237 -7.71 -9.86 4.23
N LYS A 238 -8.02 -10.91 4.99
CA LYS A 238 -9.15 -10.93 5.93
C LYS A 238 -8.82 -10.15 7.20
N ILE A 239 -7.58 -10.29 7.68
CA ILE A 239 -7.09 -9.58 8.86
C ILE A 239 -6.97 -8.09 8.55
N ALA A 240 -6.41 -7.72 7.39
CA ALA A 240 -6.35 -6.34 6.94
C ALA A 240 -7.74 -5.69 6.85
N LEU A 241 -8.71 -6.41 6.25
CA LEU A 241 -10.09 -5.94 6.18
C LEU A 241 -10.77 -5.86 7.55
N ALA A 242 -10.51 -6.82 8.44
CA ALA A 242 -11.01 -6.81 9.81
C ALA A 242 -10.46 -5.59 10.57
N TRP A 243 -9.14 -5.35 10.54
CA TRP A 243 -8.50 -4.19 11.12
C TRP A 243 -9.13 -2.88 10.64
N LEU A 244 -9.34 -2.75 9.33
CA LEU A 244 -9.98 -1.57 8.75
C LEU A 244 -11.37 -1.33 9.36
N LYS A 245 -12.18 -2.39 9.53
CA LYS A 245 -13.57 -2.32 10.01
C LYS A 245 -13.70 -2.18 11.52
N THR A 246 -12.85 -2.86 12.27
CA THR A 246 -12.98 -2.94 13.75
C THR A 246 -12.15 -1.88 14.47
N ILE A 247 -11.02 -1.47 13.90
CA ILE A 247 -10.11 -0.53 14.54
C ILE A 247 -10.13 0.81 13.80
N PHE A 248 -9.71 0.83 12.54
CA PHE A 248 -9.47 2.10 11.84
C PHE A 248 -10.74 2.93 11.67
N ILE A 249 -11.79 2.36 11.07
CA ILE A 249 -13.02 3.11 10.77
C ILE A 249 -13.65 3.67 12.04
N PRO A 250 -13.88 2.89 13.12
CA PRO A 250 -14.52 3.38 14.34
C PRO A 250 -13.71 4.46 15.07
N GLN A 251 -12.38 4.28 15.16
CA GLN A 251 -11.52 5.20 15.93
C GLN A 251 -11.16 6.48 15.18
N THR A 252 -11.44 6.54 13.88
CA THR A 252 -11.04 7.67 13.02
C THR A 252 -12.21 8.44 12.42
N ILE A 253 -13.41 8.27 12.94
CA ILE A 253 -14.58 9.02 12.47
C ILE A 253 -14.28 10.52 12.56
N PRO A 254 -14.34 11.26 11.43
CA PRO A 254 -14.07 12.69 11.45
C PRO A 254 -15.07 13.46 12.34
N LYS A 255 -14.59 14.40 13.13
CA LYS A 255 -15.45 15.25 13.99
C LYS A 255 -16.49 16.05 13.20
N LYS A 256 -16.18 16.39 11.94
CA LYS A 256 -17.10 17.10 11.04
C LYS A 256 -17.59 16.12 9.97
N GLU A 257 -18.91 16.01 9.83
CA GLU A 257 -19.53 15.15 8.83
C GLU A 257 -19.05 15.51 7.41
N GLY A 258 -18.90 14.50 6.57
CA GLY A 258 -18.45 14.65 5.17
C GLY A 258 -16.96 14.90 4.98
N LYS A 259 -16.17 15.05 6.06
CA LYS A 259 -14.70 15.16 5.93
C LYS A 259 -14.09 13.81 5.54
N LYS A 260 -13.08 13.89 4.68
CA LYS A 260 -12.33 12.73 4.19
C LYS A 260 -11.13 12.43 5.09
N ARG A 261 -10.66 11.19 5.00
CA ARG A 261 -9.45 10.71 5.67
C ARG A 261 -8.42 10.30 4.62
N LEU A 262 -7.16 10.40 4.96
CA LEU A 262 -6.06 9.88 4.16
C LEU A 262 -5.38 8.78 4.97
N LEU A 263 -5.30 7.59 4.40
CA LEU A 263 -4.56 6.45 4.93
C LEU A 263 -3.33 6.22 4.09
N ILE A 264 -2.16 6.38 4.69
CA ILE A 264 -0.85 6.19 4.08
C ILE A 264 -0.36 4.80 4.47
N ILE A 265 -0.15 3.93 3.48
CA ILE A 265 0.25 2.54 3.67
C ILE A 265 1.28 2.13 2.63
N ASP A 266 1.99 1.06 2.91
CA ASP A 266 2.86 0.44 1.91
C ASP A 266 2.07 -0.30 0.84
N GLY A 267 2.74 -0.68 -0.24
CA GLY A 267 2.12 -1.38 -1.39
C GLY A 267 1.94 -2.89 -1.18
N HIS A 268 1.78 -3.36 0.06
CA HIS A 268 1.58 -4.78 0.33
C HIS A 268 0.26 -5.29 -0.27
N SER A 269 0.23 -6.51 -0.81
CA SER A 269 -0.92 -7.06 -1.54
C SER A 269 -2.19 -7.19 -0.70
N SER A 270 -2.05 -7.46 0.61
CA SER A 270 -3.18 -7.64 1.55
C SER A 270 -4.06 -6.39 1.70
N HIS A 271 -3.52 -5.19 1.43
CA HIS A 271 -4.24 -3.93 1.52
C HIS A 271 -4.88 -3.49 0.20
N ALA A 272 -4.60 -4.18 -0.92
CA ALA A 272 -5.06 -3.83 -2.25
C ALA A 272 -6.31 -4.59 -2.71
N THR A 273 -6.97 -5.35 -1.82
CA THR A 273 -8.15 -6.13 -2.16
C THR A 273 -9.37 -5.25 -2.48
N ASP A 274 -10.25 -5.74 -3.34
CA ASP A 274 -11.47 -5.03 -3.73
C ASP A 274 -12.37 -4.73 -2.53
N ASP A 275 -12.40 -5.63 -1.53
CA ASP A 275 -13.17 -5.44 -0.30
C ASP A 275 -12.60 -4.32 0.57
N PHE A 276 -11.28 -4.28 0.75
CA PHE A 276 -10.59 -3.22 1.49
C PHE A 276 -10.81 -1.85 0.82
N MET A 277 -10.61 -1.78 -0.49
CA MET A 277 -10.79 -0.55 -1.27
C MET A 277 -12.26 -0.08 -1.26
N PHE A 278 -13.23 -1.01 -1.32
CA PHE A 278 -14.64 -0.68 -1.23
C PHE A 278 -15.04 -0.09 0.14
N GLU A 279 -14.53 -0.67 1.23
CA GLU A 279 -14.79 -0.11 2.56
C GLU A 279 -14.12 1.25 2.74
N CYS A 280 -12.92 1.46 2.20
CA CYS A 280 -12.29 2.78 2.16
C CYS A 280 -13.14 3.80 1.39
N PHE A 281 -13.56 3.46 0.18
CA PHE A 281 -14.44 4.30 -0.63
C PHE A 281 -15.72 4.67 0.13
N ARG A 282 -16.41 3.68 0.69
CA ARG A 282 -17.68 3.86 1.39
C ARG A 282 -17.56 4.78 2.60
N ASN A 283 -16.44 4.73 3.29
CA ASN A 283 -16.19 5.49 4.52
C ASN A 283 -15.42 6.79 4.27
N GLY A 284 -15.25 7.21 3.02
CA GLY A 284 -14.59 8.46 2.67
C GLY A 284 -13.09 8.48 3.01
N ILE A 285 -12.41 7.35 2.82
CA ILE A 285 -10.99 7.18 3.04
C ILE A 285 -10.31 7.15 1.67
N TYR A 286 -9.33 8.01 1.46
CA TYR A 286 -8.40 7.92 0.35
C TYR A 286 -7.17 7.14 0.77
N ILE A 287 -6.68 6.29 -0.12
CA ILE A 287 -5.50 5.48 0.12
C ILE A 287 -4.33 6.10 -0.64
N LEU A 288 -3.25 6.36 0.08
CA LEU A 288 -1.98 6.81 -0.48
C LEU A 288 -0.94 5.71 -0.31
N TRP A 289 -0.60 5.09 -1.41
CA TRP A 289 0.40 4.03 -1.44
C TRP A 289 1.80 4.62 -1.46
N LEU A 290 2.64 4.16 -0.56
CA LEU A 290 4.04 4.54 -0.53
C LEU A 290 4.78 3.98 -1.75
N PRO A 291 5.74 4.72 -2.32
CA PRO A 291 6.55 4.21 -3.43
C PRO A 291 7.38 2.99 -2.98
N SER A 292 7.49 1.99 -3.85
CA SER A 292 8.28 0.80 -3.57
C SER A 292 9.73 1.17 -3.18
N HIS A 293 10.27 0.50 -2.18
CA HIS A 293 11.64 0.70 -1.67
C HIS A 293 11.93 2.09 -1.05
N SER A 294 10.90 2.88 -0.73
CA SER A 294 11.07 4.19 -0.10
C SER A 294 10.60 4.26 1.35
N PHE A 295 10.04 3.17 1.89
CA PHE A 295 9.46 3.13 3.24
C PHE A 295 10.43 3.63 4.34
N HIS A 296 11.73 3.40 4.17
CA HIS A 296 12.76 3.86 5.11
C HIS A 296 12.93 5.39 5.17
N VAL A 297 12.36 6.15 4.22
CA VAL A 297 12.40 7.63 4.20
C VAL A 297 11.02 8.28 4.10
N THR A 298 10.01 7.57 3.61
CA THR A 298 8.68 8.14 3.36
C THR A 298 7.62 7.69 4.36
N GLN A 299 7.92 6.69 5.21
CA GLN A 299 6.96 6.11 6.14
C GLN A 299 7.15 6.66 7.56
N PRO A 300 6.16 7.39 8.12
CA PRO A 300 6.25 8.00 9.45
C PRO A 300 6.59 7.02 10.58
N LEU A 301 5.98 5.82 10.60
CA LEU A 301 6.24 4.80 11.61
C LEU A 301 7.70 4.35 11.61
N ASN A 302 8.30 4.17 10.44
CA ASN A 302 9.71 3.78 10.32
C ASN A 302 10.67 4.91 10.69
N MET A 303 10.29 6.17 10.41
CA MET A 303 11.15 7.31 10.67
C MET A 303 11.22 7.71 12.15
N GLY A 304 10.09 7.62 12.87
CA GLY A 304 10.03 8.18 14.23
C GLY A 304 9.67 7.18 15.34
N ILE A 305 9.11 6.02 15.02
CA ILE A 305 8.44 5.17 15.99
C ILE A 305 9.14 3.82 16.19
N PHE A 306 9.32 3.03 15.15
CA PHE A 306 9.79 1.65 15.30
C PHE A 306 11.21 1.54 15.88
N GLY A 307 12.08 2.52 15.61
CA GLY A 307 13.41 2.57 16.25
C GLY A 307 13.33 2.67 17.77
N PRO A 308 12.72 3.71 18.35
CA PRO A 308 12.50 3.84 19.78
C PRO A 308 11.75 2.67 20.43
N VAL A 309 10.68 2.16 19.77
CA VAL A 309 9.91 1.01 20.26
C VAL A 309 10.78 -0.23 20.34
N ASN A 310 11.49 -0.58 19.26
CA ASN A 310 12.36 -1.76 19.22
C ASN A 310 13.48 -1.70 20.26
N ASN A 311 14.07 -0.51 20.46
CA ASN A 311 15.11 -0.33 21.46
C ASN A 311 14.57 -0.49 22.90
N ALA A 312 13.39 0.07 23.19
CA ALA A 312 12.74 -0.08 24.49
C ALA A 312 12.31 -1.53 24.72
N TYR A 313 11.72 -2.19 23.70
CA TYR A 313 11.32 -3.60 23.76
C TYR A 313 12.50 -4.51 24.08
N ARG A 314 13.61 -4.40 23.35
CA ARG A 314 14.81 -5.22 23.56
C ARG A 314 15.40 -5.01 24.97
N ARG A 315 15.35 -3.78 25.48
CA ARG A 315 15.82 -3.47 26.82
C ARG A 315 14.97 -4.14 27.89
N GLU A 316 13.64 -4.06 27.79
CA GLU A 316 12.73 -4.73 28.72
C GLU A 316 12.86 -6.26 28.65
N LEU A 317 12.94 -6.79 27.43
CA LEU A 317 13.09 -8.23 27.21
C LEU A 317 14.39 -8.77 27.83
N SER A 318 15.48 -7.99 27.80
CA SER A 318 16.76 -8.39 28.43
C SER A 318 16.74 -8.39 29.94
N GLN A 319 15.72 -7.81 30.59
CA GLN A 319 15.54 -7.79 32.04
C GLN A 319 14.67 -8.94 32.57
N LEU A 320 14.03 -9.69 31.66
CA LEU A 320 13.24 -10.84 32.06
C LEU A 320 14.17 -12.02 32.39
N ASP A 321 14.00 -12.58 33.57
CA ASP A 321 14.67 -13.82 33.96
C ASP A 321 14.16 -15.00 33.12
N SER A 322 15.07 -15.79 32.58
CA SER A 322 14.81 -16.85 31.59
C SER A 322 14.28 -18.16 32.20
N ASP A 323 13.81 -18.15 33.43
CA ASP A 323 13.55 -19.39 34.20
C ASP A 323 12.15 -20.00 33.97
N ASP A 324 11.27 -19.41 33.18
CA ASP A 324 9.90 -19.90 32.97
C ASP A 324 9.61 -20.25 31.52
N ASP A 325 9.61 -21.56 31.24
CA ASP A 325 9.56 -22.14 29.88
C ASP A 325 8.12 -22.32 29.30
N SER A 326 7.06 -21.82 29.95
CA SER A 326 5.71 -22.01 29.42
C SER A 326 5.41 -21.02 28.26
N SER A 327 4.89 -21.53 27.16
CA SER A 327 4.56 -20.73 25.98
C SER A 327 3.52 -19.62 26.24
N GLU A 328 2.68 -19.80 27.24
CA GLU A 328 1.64 -18.84 27.64
C GLU A 328 2.23 -17.69 28.46
N GLN A 329 3.14 -17.99 29.40
CA GLN A 329 3.86 -16.95 30.14
C GLN A 329 4.78 -16.13 29.26
N ASN A 330 5.39 -16.77 28.24
CA ASN A 330 6.21 -16.07 27.25
C ASN A 330 5.39 -15.05 26.44
N LYS A 331 4.14 -15.36 26.05
CA LYS A 331 3.25 -14.42 25.38
C LYS A 331 2.84 -13.25 26.28
N ILE A 332 2.52 -13.51 27.54
CA ILE A 332 2.18 -12.46 28.52
C ILE A 332 3.39 -11.54 28.75
N ALA A 333 4.57 -12.12 28.92
CA ALA A 333 5.81 -11.37 29.07
C ALA A 333 6.09 -10.51 27.84
N PHE A 334 5.95 -11.08 26.63
CA PHE A 334 6.04 -10.37 25.37
C PHE A 334 5.12 -9.15 25.33
N LEU A 335 3.82 -9.36 25.65
CA LEU A 335 2.83 -8.28 25.60
C LEU A 335 3.12 -7.18 26.63
N LYS A 336 3.60 -7.52 27.83
CA LYS A 336 4.02 -6.56 28.87
C LYS A 336 5.22 -5.73 28.39
N CYS A 337 6.24 -6.38 27.83
CA CYS A 337 7.40 -5.70 27.26
C CYS A 337 7.01 -4.78 26.13
N TYR A 338 6.09 -5.23 25.26
CA TYR A 338 5.62 -4.39 24.16
C TYR A 338 4.76 -3.21 24.64
N ASP A 339 3.87 -3.41 25.60
CA ASP A 339 3.09 -2.31 26.19
C ASP A 339 3.99 -1.21 26.77
N TYR A 340 5.03 -1.61 27.49
CA TYR A 340 6.04 -0.67 27.97
C TYR A 340 6.77 0.04 26.83
N ALA A 341 7.26 -0.73 25.87
CA ALA A 341 7.99 -0.19 24.71
C ALA A 341 7.12 0.76 23.88
N ARG A 342 5.84 0.41 23.72
CA ARG A 342 4.85 1.23 23.05
C ARG A 342 4.66 2.58 23.76
N LYS A 343 4.51 2.58 25.08
CA LYS A 343 4.37 3.81 25.89
C LYS A 343 5.61 4.72 25.79
N VAL A 344 6.79 4.12 25.73
CA VAL A 344 8.06 4.86 25.59
C VAL A 344 8.28 5.35 24.17
N GLY A 345 8.00 4.54 23.17
CA GLY A 345 8.31 4.81 21.76
C GLY A 345 7.22 5.57 21.03
N ILE A 346 5.93 5.27 21.28
CA ILE A 346 4.79 5.89 20.61
C ILE A 346 4.29 7.09 21.43
N THR A 347 5.11 8.10 21.49
CA THR A 347 4.77 9.39 22.13
C THR A 347 4.23 10.37 21.09
N GLN A 348 3.43 11.34 21.53
CA GLN A 348 2.94 12.40 20.66
C GLN A 348 4.09 13.12 19.92
N SER A 349 5.19 13.39 20.60
CA SER A 349 6.38 14.04 20.02
C SER A 349 7.03 13.18 18.94
N ASN A 350 7.21 11.88 19.18
CA ASN A 350 7.81 10.96 18.22
C ASN A 350 6.91 10.78 16.98
N ILE A 351 5.59 10.71 17.16
CA ILE A 351 4.63 10.63 16.07
C ILE A 351 4.73 11.87 15.18
N ILE A 352 4.69 13.07 15.77
CA ILE A 352 4.79 14.33 15.02
C ILE A 352 6.13 14.39 14.29
N ALA A 353 7.25 14.05 14.97
CA ALA A 353 8.57 14.00 14.37
C ALA A 353 8.62 12.99 13.19
N GLY A 354 8.04 11.81 13.33
CA GLY A 354 7.96 10.81 12.26
C GLY A 354 7.25 11.33 11.00
N PHE A 355 6.12 12.01 11.17
CA PHE A 355 5.42 12.66 10.05
C PHE A 355 6.23 13.81 9.44
N GLU A 356 6.94 14.57 10.24
CA GLU A 356 7.77 15.69 9.78
C GLU A 356 9.01 15.19 9.04
N GLU A 357 9.75 14.24 9.59
CA GLU A 357 10.97 13.72 9.01
C GLU A 357 10.71 12.92 7.71
N SER A 358 9.60 12.19 7.65
CA SER A 358 9.16 11.52 6.41
C SER A 358 8.59 12.50 5.36
N GLY A 359 8.40 13.78 5.70
CA GLY A 359 7.82 14.79 4.82
C GLY A 359 6.32 14.62 4.57
N GLN A 360 5.63 13.73 5.30
CA GLN A 360 4.19 13.47 5.10
C GLN A 360 3.31 14.56 5.72
N TRP A 361 3.79 15.22 6.78
CA TRP A 361 3.13 16.38 7.34
C TRP A 361 4.08 17.30 8.12
N PRO A 362 4.22 18.59 7.77
CA PRO A 362 3.71 19.21 6.54
C PRO A 362 4.29 18.55 5.29
N VAL A 363 3.47 18.46 4.21
CA VAL A 363 3.89 17.77 2.98
C VAL A 363 5.09 18.46 2.35
N ARG A 364 6.27 17.81 2.36
CA ARG A 364 7.56 18.33 1.90
C ARG A 364 8.43 17.23 1.32
N ALA A 365 8.57 17.17 0.01
CA ALA A 365 9.44 16.21 -0.68
C ALA A 365 10.91 16.30 -0.20
N THR A 366 11.39 17.49 0.12
CA THR A 366 12.79 17.74 0.52
C THR A 366 13.24 17.00 1.79
N LYS A 367 12.28 16.56 2.62
CA LYS A 367 12.59 15.77 3.80
C LYS A 367 12.91 14.31 3.47
N ALA A 368 12.18 13.75 2.53
CA ALA A 368 12.32 12.36 2.09
C ALA A 368 13.40 12.20 1.00
N LEU A 369 13.76 13.30 0.31
CA LEU A 369 14.85 13.24 -0.64
C LEU A 369 16.16 12.99 0.11
N PRO A 370 17.03 12.08 -0.39
CA PRO A 370 18.34 11.89 0.19
C PRO A 370 19.00 13.26 0.27
N LYS A 371 19.52 13.60 1.44
CA LYS A 371 20.43 14.74 1.60
C LYS A 371 21.56 14.43 0.64
N THR A 372 21.51 14.97 -0.54
CA THR A 372 22.56 14.84 -1.53
C THR A 372 23.80 15.38 -0.84
N THR A 373 24.66 14.49 -0.39
CA THR A 373 26.08 14.78 -0.39
C THR A 373 26.33 15.14 -1.84
N THR A 374 26.43 16.42 -2.10
CA THR A 374 26.88 16.95 -3.38
C THR A 374 28.16 16.24 -3.72
N ASP A 375 28.08 15.22 -4.58
CA ASP A 375 29.26 14.63 -5.21
C ASP A 375 29.85 15.82 -5.99
N PRO A 376 31.11 16.25 -5.70
CA PRO A 376 31.71 17.40 -6.38
C PRO A 376 31.80 17.24 -7.89
N ARG A 377 31.40 16.08 -8.43
CA ARG A 377 31.40 15.73 -9.86
C ARG A 377 30.19 16.20 -10.63
N ASP A 378 29.15 16.73 -9.97
CA ASP A 378 27.90 17.18 -10.64
C ASP A 378 27.82 18.71 -10.83
N GLN A 379 28.92 19.43 -10.60
CA GLN A 379 29.05 20.83 -11.03
C GLN A 379 29.58 20.83 -12.46
N GLY A 380 28.70 21.25 -13.35
CA GLY A 380 28.94 21.34 -14.78
C GLY A 380 30.36 21.86 -15.12
N GLN A 381 31.09 21.05 -15.86
CA GLN A 381 32.31 21.50 -16.48
C GLN A 381 31.98 22.49 -17.61
N PRO A 382 32.70 23.62 -17.70
CA PRO A 382 32.62 24.50 -18.87
C PRO A 382 33.21 23.77 -20.07
N GLU A 383 32.53 23.90 -21.20
CA GLU A 383 32.98 23.41 -22.48
C GLU A 383 34.38 23.96 -22.83
N THR A 384 35.33 23.09 -23.05
CA THR A 384 36.59 23.41 -23.71
C THR A 384 36.83 22.43 -24.88
N PRO A 385 37.49 22.91 -25.96
CA PRO A 385 37.36 22.31 -27.27
C PRO A 385 38.23 21.08 -27.50
N SER A 386 37.74 20.27 -28.44
CA SER A 386 38.30 19.08 -29.04
C SER A 386 39.82 19.08 -29.31
N ASN A 387 40.45 18.03 -28.89
CA ASN A 387 41.32 17.09 -29.59
C ASN A 387 42.29 16.40 -28.60
N ILE A 388 42.19 15.10 -28.53
CA ILE A 388 43.33 14.13 -28.60
C ILE A 388 42.76 12.74 -28.33
N ASP A 389 42.98 11.86 -29.31
CA ASP A 389 42.78 10.42 -29.25
C ASP A 389 43.44 9.80 -28.03
N SER A 390 42.63 9.14 -27.21
CA SER A 390 43.04 7.95 -26.43
C SER A 390 41.81 7.30 -25.83
N GLN A 391 41.44 6.15 -26.34
CA GLN A 391 40.37 5.29 -25.78
C GLN A 391 40.71 4.87 -24.37
N PRO A 392 39.82 5.05 -23.36
CA PRO A 392 39.82 4.20 -22.18
C PRO A 392 38.84 3.06 -22.42
N SER A 393 39.35 1.86 -22.31
CA SER A 393 38.57 0.62 -22.28
C SER A 393 37.41 0.72 -21.30
N LYS A 394 36.17 0.72 -21.82
CA LYS A 394 34.95 0.50 -21.03
C LYS A 394 34.97 -0.94 -20.51
N THR A 395 35.48 -1.17 -19.33
CA THR A 395 35.16 -2.36 -18.56
C THR A 395 33.69 -2.25 -18.12
N GLN A 396 32.79 -2.82 -18.91
CA GLN A 396 31.41 -3.07 -18.52
C GLN A 396 31.47 -4.13 -17.41
N TYR A 397 31.28 -3.69 -16.15
CA TYR A 397 31.02 -4.63 -15.06
C TYR A 397 29.58 -5.09 -15.17
N GLU A 398 29.36 -6.34 -15.53
CA GLU A 398 28.06 -6.98 -15.42
C GLU A 398 27.66 -7.06 -13.95
N THR A 399 26.39 -6.81 -13.66
CA THR A 399 25.86 -6.92 -12.28
C THR A 399 26.05 -8.35 -11.79
N PRO A 400 26.79 -8.60 -10.69
CA PRO A 400 27.03 -9.95 -10.21
C PRO A 400 25.72 -10.63 -9.80
N GLN A 401 25.49 -11.85 -10.28
CA GLN A 401 24.27 -12.62 -10.02
C GLN A 401 24.47 -13.70 -8.94
N SER A 402 25.67 -13.85 -8.39
CA SER A 402 25.98 -14.82 -7.34
C SER A 402 27.05 -14.31 -6.39
N LEU A 403 27.10 -14.89 -5.16
CA LEU A 403 28.14 -14.61 -4.18
C LEU A 403 29.56 -14.78 -4.76
N LYS A 404 29.77 -15.80 -5.60
CA LYS A 404 31.05 -16.08 -6.23
C LYS A 404 31.47 -14.98 -7.20
N GLN A 405 30.52 -14.49 -8.01
CA GLN A 405 30.76 -13.38 -8.94
C GLN A 405 31.01 -12.08 -8.18
N LEU A 406 30.22 -11.80 -7.12
CA LEU A 406 30.41 -10.63 -6.26
C LEU A 406 31.81 -10.62 -5.63
N ARG A 407 32.28 -11.77 -5.10
CA ARG A 407 33.64 -11.89 -4.54
C ARG A 407 34.73 -11.66 -5.60
N ASN A 408 34.54 -12.13 -6.81
CA ASN A 408 35.49 -11.92 -7.90
C ASN A 408 35.59 -10.44 -8.29
N VAL A 409 34.46 -9.77 -8.43
CA VAL A 409 34.38 -8.30 -8.71
C VAL A 409 35.07 -7.53 -7.60
N LEU A 410 34.76 -7.84 -6.34
CA LEU A 410 35.37 -7.17 -5.19
C LEU A 410 36.89 -7.39 -5.11
N ASN A 411 37.37 -8.61 -5.37
CA ASN A 411 38.80 -8.89 -5.41
C ASN A 411 39.51 -8.17 -6.57
N THR A 412 38.79 -7.89 -7.65
CA THR A 412 39.34 -7.14 -8.79
C THR A 412 39.37 -5.64 -8.54
N VAL A 413 38.31 -5.09 -7.93
CA VAL A 413 38.19 -3.64 -7.66
C VAL A 413 39.05 -3.21 -6.47
N PHE A 414 39.17 -4.04 -5.43
CA PHE A 414 39.89 -3.72 -4.20
C PHE A 414 41.21 -4.48 -4.05
N ARG A 415 41.92 -4.70 -5.17
CA ARG A 415 43.14 -5.51 -5.19
C ARG A 415 44.21 -5.02 -4.20
N ASP A 416 44.24 -3.72 -3.93
CA ASP A 416 45.25 -3.05 -3.09
C ASP A 416 44.72 -2.37 -1.83
N GLU A 417 43.37 -2.37 -1.58
CA GLU A 417 42.80 -1.76 -0.42
C GLU A 417 42.25 -2.78 0.59
N LYS A 418 42.63 -2.64 1.86
CA LYS A 418 42.08 -3.46 2.95
C LYS A 418 40.63 -3.07 3.22
N ILE A 419 39.69 -3.82 2.66
CA ILE A 419 38.24 -3.66 2.97
C ILE A 419 38.05 -3.86 4.47
N SER A 420 37.40 -2.88 5.14
CA SER A 420 37.11 -2.96 6.56
C SER A 420 36.20 -4.16 6.90
N ARG A 421 36.36 -4.75 8.08
CA ARG A 421 35.57 -5.91 8.53
C ARG A 421 34.06 -5.71 8.39
N PRO A 422 33.47 -4.55 8.77
CA PRO A 422 32.03 -4.31 8.63
C PRO A 422 31.56 -4.37 7.17
N VAL A 423 32.32 -3.78 6.26
CA VAL A 423 31.98 -3.76 4.82
C VAL A 423 32.04 -5.17 4.24
N ARG A 424 33.07 -5.97 4.61
CA ARG A 424 33.19 -7.37 4.17
C ARG A 424 32.01 -8.22 4.68
N HIS A 425 31.56 -7.98 5.91
CA HIS A 425 30.41 -8.67 6.49
C HIS A 425 29.11 -8.31 5.75
N LEU A 426 28.89 -7.05 5.45
CA LEU A 426 27.74 -6.57 4.67
C LEU A 426 27.70 -7.19 3.27
N LEU A 427 28.84 -7.23 2.58
CA LEU A 427 28.95 -7.82 1.24
C LEU A 427 28.70 -9.33 1.24
N ASN A 428 29.12 -10.05 2.29
CA ASN A 428 28.82 -11.46 2.44
C ASN A 428 27.31 -11.69 2.67
N ARG A 429 26.63 -10.86 3.47
CA ARG A 429 25.17 -10.92 3.66
C ARG A 429 24.40 -10.68 2.36
N ILE A 430 24.76 -9.64 1.62
CA ILE A 430 24.16 -9.34 0.30
C ILE A 430 24.33 -10.55 -0.64
N GLY A 431 25.50 -11.16 -0.67
CA GLY A 431 25.71 -12.33 -1.51
C GLY A 431 24.91 -13.57 -1.08
N GLN A 432 24.73 -13.80 0.22
CA GLN A 432 23.88 -14.88 0.73
C GLN A 432 22.39 -14.66 0.37
N GLU A 433 21.91 -13.44 0.51
CA GLU A 433 20.54 -13.08 0.10
C GLU A 433 20.32 -13.27 -1.41
N MET A 434 21.30 -12.91 -2.24
CA MET A 434 21.24 -13.14 -3.69
C MET A 434 21.16 -14.64 -4.01
N ASP A 435 21.97 -15.48 -3.38
CA ASP A 435 21.96 -16.93 -3.61
C ASP A 435 20.63 -17.55 -3.14
N LEU A 436 20.08 -17.09 -2.01
CA LEU A 436 18.79 -17.55 -1.51
C LEU A 436 17.63 -17.16 -2.44
N ARG A 437 17.67 -15.95 -2.97
CA ARG A 437 16.69 -15.47 -3.94
C ARG A 437 16.75 -16.26 -5.24
N ASN A 438 17.94 -16.53 -5.76
CA ASN A 438 18.12 -17.34 -6.97
C ASN A 438 17.61 -18.77 -6.77
N ALA A 439 17.86 -19.38 -5.60
CA ALA A 439 17.33 -20.69 -5.26
C ALA A 439 15.79 -20.72 -5.22
N ARG A 440 15.15 -19.69 -4.64
CA ARG A 440 13.69 -19.56 -4.65
C ARG A 440 13.12 -19.38 -6.05
N THR A 441 13.77 -18.57 -6.89
CA THR A 441 13.33 -18.37 -8.28
C THR A 441 13.42 -19.68 -9.07
N ALA A 442 14.50 -20.44 -8.91
CA ALA A 442 14.65 -21.74 -9.58
C ALA A 442 13.60 -22.76 -9.12
N LEU A 443 13.23 -22.77 -7.84
CA LEU A 443 12.15 -23.61 -7.32
C LEU A 443 10.80 -23.23 -7.94
N CYS A 444 10.46 -21.94 -7.98
CA CYS A 444 9.22 -21.46 -8.59
C CYS A 444 9.16 -21.76 -10.11
N GLU A 445 10.29 -21.67 -10.82
CA GLU A 445 10.36 -22.04 -12.24
C GLU A 445 10.10 -23.54 -12.43
N GLN A 446 10.65 -24.38 -11.58
CA GLN A 446 10.44 -25.83 -11.61
C GLN A 446 8.97 -26.20 -11.30
N GLU A 447 8.33 -25.54 -10.32
CA GLU A 447 6.92 -25.73 -10.01
C GLU A 447 6.02 -25.28 -11.17
N LEU A 448 6.34 -24.15 -11.82
CA LEU A 448 5.61 -23.66 -13.00
C LEU A 448 5.72 -24.64 -14.19
N GLU A 449 6.90 -25.19 -14.43
CA GLU A 449 7.10 -26.18 -15.49
C GLU A 449 6.30 -27.46 -15.21
N GLN A 450 6.23 -27.90 -13.95
CA GLN A 450 5.44 -29.05 -13.55
C GLN A 450 3.94 -28.81 -13.74
N ILE A 451 3.42 -27.65 -13.36
CA ILE A 451 2.03 -27.25 -13.57
C ILE A 451 1.71 -27.17 -15.09
N GLN A 452 2.62 -26.66 -15.90
CA GLN A 452 2.44 -26.61 -17.34
C GLN A 452 2.36 -28.02 -17.96
N ASN A 453 3.21 -28.93 -17.55
CA ASN A 453 3.20 -30.32 -18.00
C ASN A 453 1.89 -31.03 -17.61
N ASP A 454 1.42 -30.84 -16.37
CA ASP A 454 0.14 -31.39 -15.91
C ASP A 454 -1.05 -30.83 -16.69
N LEU A 455 -1.05 -29.53 -17.00
CA LEU A 455 -2.07 -28.89 -17.83
C LEU A 455 -2.08 -29.44 -19.27
N ASP A 456 -0.94 -29.68 -19.85
CA ASP A 456 -0.83 -30.23 -21.21
C ASP A 456 -1.26 -31.71 -21.25
N GLU A 457 -1.00 -32.46 -20.18
CA GLU A 457 -1.54 -33.84 -20.04
C GLU A 457 -3.05 -33.85 -19.93
N VAL A 458 -3.66 -32.98 -19.14
CA VAL A 458 -5.12 -32.84 -19.03
C VAL A 458 -5.75 -32.41 -20.36
N ARG A 459 -5.11 -31.49 -21.07
CA ARG A 459 -5.55 -31.03 -22.40
C ARG A 459 -5.47 -32.16 -23.42
N SER A 460 -4.43 -32.98 -23.42
CA SER A 460 -4.28 -34.13 -24.32
C SER A 460 -5.34 -35.20 -24.06
N LYS A 461 -5.60 -35.54 -22.78
CA LYS A 461 -6.68 -36.48 -22.39
C LYS A 461 -8.04 -35.96 -22.80
N LYS A 462 -8.31 -34.64 -22.70
CA LYS A 462 -9.57 -34.05 -23.13
C LYS A 462 -9.75 -34.10 -24.66
N ARG A 463 -8.67 -33.87 -25.43
CA ARG A 463 -8.69 -33.99 -26.90
C ARG A 463 -8.93 -35.43 -27.33
N GLN A 464 -8.35 -36.44 -26.69
CA GLN A 464 -8.55 -37.84 -26.97
C GLN A 464 -10.02 -38.28 -26.69
N LYS A 465 -10.61 -37.76 -25.60
CA LYS A 465 -12.01 -38.05 -25.26
C LYS A 465 -12.99 -37.46 -26.25
N VAL A 466 -12.77 -36.23 -26.72
CA VAL A 466 -13.61 -35.58 -27.75
C VAL A 466 -13.45 -36.28 -29.08
N ALA A 467 -12.28 -36.78 -29.46
CA ALA A 467 -12.06 -37.55 -30.67
C ALA A 467 -12.73 -38.95 -30.63
N HIS A 468 -12.84 -39.55 -29.44
CA HIS A 468 -13.53 -40.82 -29.26
C HIS A 468 -15.07 -40.67 -29.36
N ASP A 469 -15.61 -39.59 -28.75
CA ASP A 469 -17.06 -39.29 -28.77
C ASP A 469 -17.55 -38.76 -30.11
N SER A 470 -16.67 -38.39 -31.05
CA SER A 470 -17.01 -37.99 -32.43
C SER A 470 -16.96 -39.14 -33.45
N ASN A 471 -16.48 -40.34 -33.06
CA ASN A 471 -16.39 -41.53 -33.90
C ASN A 471 -17.40 -42.62 -33.49
N THR A 472 -18.22 -42.34 -32.51
CA THR A 472 -19.42 -43.11 -32.13
C THR A 472 -20.68 -42.35 -32.51
#